data_eca4c16215b4dd403cf3164ef916f97b
#
_entry.id   eca4c16215b4dd403cf3164ef916f97b
#
_cell.length_a   1.000
_cell.length_b   1.000
_cell.length_c   1.000
_cell.angle_alpha   90.00
_cell.angle_beta   90.00
_cell.angle_gamma   90.00
#
_symmetry.space_group_name_H-M   'P 1'
#
loop_
_entity.id
_entity.type
_entity.pdbx_description
1 polymer ?
#
loop_
_entity_poly.entity_id
_entity_poly.type
_entity_poly.pdbx_seq_one_letter_code
_entity_poly.pdbx_strand_id
1 'polypeptide(L)'
;FSAVSAEHTTEKQGASCSDNTPECYAKAHHNPVRQCKQVMDNEVTCRHVWQESEAQPVFGTYLWHDEKKKTIQAFGQQAKAINSLGMQIPLQYFCVFNANTGEVIAASFE
;
A
#
# COMPACT_ATOMS: atom_id res chain seq x y z
N PHE A 1 27.50 17.81 4.15
CA PHE A 1 27.08 17.98 4.03
C PHE A 1 26.83 17.81 3.88
N SER A 2 26.71 17.31 4.02
CA SER A 2 26.11 17.22 3.95
C SER A 2 25.88 16.74 3.64
N ALA A 3 25.93 16.38 3.70
CA ALA A 3 25.37 16.15 3.48
C ALA A 3 25.22 15.63 3.12
N VAL A 4 25.32 15.37 2.93
CA VAL A 4 24.83 15.16 2.64
C VAL A 4 24.66 14.56 2.26
N SER A 5 24.66 14.16 2.11
CA SER A 5 24.16 13.90 1.82
C SER A 5 23.92 13.29 1.47
N ALA A 6 23.95 12.97 1.40
CA ALA A 6 23.31 12.76 1.14
C ALA A 6 23.03 12.22 0.79
N GLU A 7 22.95 11.96 0.61
CA GLU A 7 22.25 11.89 0.42
C GLU A 7 21.91 11.38 0.03
N HIS A 8 21.98 10.93 -0.31
CA HIS A 8 21.27 10.85 -0.60
C HIS A 8 20.79 10.20 -0.83
N THR A 9 20.85 9.97 -0.85
CA THR A 9 20.05 9.73 -0.93
C THR A 9 19.56 9.09 -1.05
N THR A 10 19.47 8.84 -1.16
CA THR A 10 18.65 8.63 -1.15
C THR A 10 18.20 8.31 -1.10
N GLU A 11 17.87 8.13 -1.13
CA GLU A 11 17.16 8.24 -0.92
C GLU A 11 16.71 8.13 -0.63
N LYS A 12 16.31 7.82 -0.73
CA LYS A 12 15.83 8.18 -0.32
C LYS A 12 15.44 8.13 0.31
N GLN A 13 15.11 7.76 0.59
CA GLN A 13 14.68 8.07 1.33
C GLN A 13 14.35 8.33 2.11
N GLY A 14 13.84 7.88 2.05
CA GLY A 14 12.86 7.95 3.12
C GLY A 14 13.06 9.05 4.10
N ALA A 15 14.24 9.37 4.38
CA ALA A 15 14.54 10.41 5.35
C ALA A 15 13.97 11.76 4.99
N SER A 16 13.66 11.97 3.72
CA SER A 16 13.08 13.23 3.28
C SER A 16 11.58 13.30 3.51
N CYS A 17 10.94 12.22 3.92
CA CYS A 17 9.51 12.20 4.17
C CYS A 17 9.16 12.89 5.48
N SER A 18 8.12 13.72 5.44
CA SER A 18 7.53 14.27 6.64
C SER A 18 6.65 13.20 7.30
N ASP A 19 6.75 13.05 8.61
CA ASP A 19 5.87 12.14 9.34
C ASP A 19 4.43 12.60 9.35
N ASN A 20 4.16 13.79 8.82
CA ASN A 20 2.81 14.31 8.74
C ASN A 20 1.98 13.68 7.62
N THR A 21 2.64 12.99 6.67
CA THR A 21 1.91 12.34 5.61
C THR A 21 1.76 10.85 5.92
N PRO A 22 0.59 10.26 5.63
CA PRO A 22 0.38 8.85 5.93
C PRO A 22 1.30 7.93 5.15
N GLU A 23 1.59 8.26 3.90
CA GLU A 23 2.49 7.43 3.08
C GLU A 23 3.88 7.38 3.69
N CYS A 24 4.44 8.53 4.06
CA CYS A 24 5.77 8.58 4.63
C CYS A 24 5.83 7.91 5.99
N TYR A 25 4.79 8.09 6.80
CA TYR A 25 4.71 7.43 8.09
C TYR A 25 4.72 5.91 7.93
N ALA A 26 3.91 5.39 7.00
CA ALA A 26 3.84 3.95 6.76
C ALA A 26 5.20 3.40 6.32
N LYS A 27 5.86 4.10 5.40
CA LYS A 27 7.16 3.64 4.90
C LYS A 27 8.26 3.70 5.96
N ALA A 28 8.15 4.66 6.89
CA ALA A 28 9.13 4.79 7.97
C ALA A 28 8.90 3.77 9.09
N HIS A 29 7.68 3.27 9.26
CA HIS A 29 7.32 2.33 10.32
C HIS A 29 6.92 0.99 9.75
N HIS A 30 5.63 0.76 9.48
CA HIS A 30 5.14 -0.49 8.92
C HIS A 30 4.24 -0.23 7.73
N ASN A 31 4.58 -0.84 6.61
CA ASN A 31 3.77 -0.78 5.40
C ASN A 31 3.47 -2.22 4.97
N PRO A 32 2.44 -2.86 5.55
CA PRO A 32 2.23 -4.31 5.41
C PRO A 32 1.57 -4.67 4.07
N VAL A 33 2.23 -4.34 2.97
CA VAL A 33 1.70 -4.58 1.63
C VAL A 33 1.42 -6.06 1.40
N ARG A 34 2.36 -6.93 1.78
CA ARG A 34 2.19 -8.37 1.60
C ARG A 34 1.01 -8.88 2.39
N GLN A 35 0.89 -8.47 3.64
CA GLN A 35 -0.21 -8.91 4.51
C GLN A 35 -1.55 -8.43 3.96
N CYS A 36 -1.60 -7.19 3.46
CA CYS A 36 -2.81 -6.66 2.83
C CYS A 36 -3.21 -7.51 1.62
N LYS A 37 -2.24 -7.85 0.77
CA LYS A 37 -2.51 -8.70 -0.40
C LYS A 37 -3.03 -10.07 0.02
N GLN A 38 -2.46 -10.66 1.06
CA GLN A 38 -2.91 -11.97 1.55
C GLN A 38 -4.36 -11.93 2.02
N VAL A 39 -4.73 -10.89 2.75
CA VAL A 39 -6.12 -10.75 3.20
C VAL A 39 -7.05 -10.62 2.01
N MET A 40 -6.68 -9.79 1.03
CA MET A 40 -7.51 -9.62 -0.17
C MET A 40 -7.61 -10.91 -0.98
N ASP A 41 -6.50 -11.63 -1.14
CA ASP A 41 -6.50 -12.88 -1.88
C ASP A 41 -7.38 -13.93 -1.21
N ASN A 42 -7.42 -13.93 0.13
CA ASN A 42 -8.23 -14.89 0.87
C ASN A 42 -9.72 -14.58 0.82
N GLU A 43 -10.08 -13.32 0.60
CA GLU A 43 -11.49 -12.92 0.60
C GLU A 43 -12.18 -13.14 -0.73
N VAL A 44 -11.45 -13.19 -1.83
CA VAL A 44 -12.06 -13.32 -3.15
C VAL A 44 -11.91 -14.74 -3.66
N THR A 45 -12.99 -15.24 -4.27
CA THR A 45 -12.99 -16.57 -4.89
C THR A 45 -12.80 -16.50 -6.39
N CYS A 46 -12.90 -15.29 -6.99
CA CYS A 46 -12.72 -15.15 -8.42
C CYS A 46 -11.22 -15.17 -8.76
N ARG A 47 -10.94 -15.60 -9.99
CA ARG A 47 -9.59 -15.60 -10.50
C ARG A 47 -9.11 -14.18 -10.71
N HIS A 48 -7.91 -13.86 -10.22
CA HIS A 48 -7.38 -12.51 -10.35
C HIS A 48 -5.85 -12.56 -10.43
N VAL A 49 -5.26 -11.46 -10.93
CA VAL A 49 -3.81 -11.31 -11.05
C VAL A 49 -3.40 -9.95 -10.55
N TRP A 50 -2.20 -9.87 -9.98
CA TRP A 50 -1.60 -8.61 -9.55
C TRP A 50 -0.64 -8.12 -10.64
N GLN A 51 -0.70 -6.82 -10.93
CA GLN A 51 0.12 -6.20 -11.98
C GLN A 51 0.92 -5.03 -11.41
N GLU A 52 1.50 -5.22 -10.25
CA GLU A 52 2.32 -4.20 -9.61
C GLU A 52 3.72 -4.13 -10.22
N SER A 53 4.36 -2.97 -10.10
CA SER A 53 5.73 -2.75 -10.53
C SER A 53 6.32 -1.61 -9.71
N GLU A 54 7.60 -1.31 -9.92
CA GLU A 54 8.21 -0.17 -9.23
C GLU A 54 7.51 1.14 -9.57
N ALA A 55 7.12 1.31 -10.82
CA ALA A 55 6.42 2.52 -11.26
C ALA A 55 4.96 2.52 -10.81
N GLN A 56 4.38 1.33 -10.56
CA GLN A 56 2.98 1.17 -10.20
C GLN A 56 2.87 0.23 -9.01
N PRO A 57 3.19 0.71 -7.81
CA PRO A 57 3.16 -0.13 -6.61
C PRO A 57 1.72 -0.52 -6.25
N VAL A 58 1.60 -1.51 -5.38
CA VAL A 58 0.29 -2.02 -4.95
C VAL A 58 -0.60 -0.89 -4.46
N PHE A 59 -0.06 0.02 -3.65
CA PHE A 59 -0.83 1.16 -3.16
C PHE A 59 -0.24 2.46 -3.72
N GLY A 60 -1.09 3.24 -4.38
CA GLY A 60 -0.70 4.53 -4.94
C GLY A 60 -1.14 5.72 -4.10
N THR A 61 -2.08 5.52 -3.19
CA THR A 61 -2.63 6.61 -2.37
C THR A 61 -2.77 6.13 -0.94
N TYR A 62 -2.35 6.98 -0.01
CA TYR A 62 -2.42 6.71 1.42
C TYR A 62 -3.13 7.87 2.11
N LEU A 63 -4.11 7.56 2.95
CA LEU A 63 -4.85 8.55 3.73
C LEU A 63 -4.87 8.13 5.19
N TRP A 64 -4.93 9.11 6.09
CA TRP A 64 -5.13 8.82 7.51
C TRP A 64 -6.54 8.28 7.71
N HIS A 65 -6.64 7.10 8.30
CA HIS A 65 -7.92 6.57 8.77
C HIS A 65 -8.21 7.13 10.17
N ASP A 66 -7.19 7.05 11.04
CA ASP A 66 -7.22 7.66 12.38
C ASP A 66 -5.79 8.06 12.71
N GLU A 67 -5.51 9.35 12.59
CA GLU A 67 -4.14 9.84 12.79
C GLU A 67 -3.65 9.64 14.21
N LYS A 68 -4.54 9.74 15.20
CA LYS A 68 -4.14 9.57 16.60
C LYS A 68 -3.68 8.14 16.87
N LYS A 69 -4.35 7.18 16.28
CA LYS A 69 -4.01 5.75 16.41
C LYS A 69 -3.00 5.29 15.37
N LYS A 70 -2.62 6.17 14.45
CA LYS A 70 -1.71 5.88 13.35
C LYS A 70 -2.22 4.74 12.46
N THR A 71 -3.52 4.69 12.27
CA THR A 71 -4.13 3.80 11.28
C THR A 71 -4.25 4.51 9.96
N ILE A 72 -3.93 3.80 8.89
CA ILE A 72 -3.81 4.34 7.54
C ILE A 72 -4.67 3.52 6.61
N GLN A 73 -5.35 4.21 5.69
CA GLN A 73 -6.09 3.54 4.62
C GLN A 73 -5.35 3.76 3.30
N ALA A 74 -4.91 2.67 2.70
CA ALA A 74 -4.18 2.69 1.43
C ALA A 74 -5.08 2.20 0.32
N PHE A 75 -4.94 2.79 -0.88
CA PHE A 75 -5.76 2.48 -2.04
C PHE A 75 -4.88 2.13 -3.23
N GLY A 76 -5.39 1.25 -4.09
CA GLY A 76 -4.67 0.90 -5.30
C GLY A 76 -5.56 0.32 -6.37
N GLN A 77 -4.97 0.09 -7.56
CA GLN A 77 -5.67 -0.40 -8.74
C GLN A 77 -4.79 -1.34 -9.55
N GLN A 78 -3.89 -2.08 -8.92
CA GLN A 78 -2.92 -2.90 -9.64
C GLN A 78 -3.31 -4.38 -9.65
N ALA A 79 -4.61 -4.67 -9.56
CA ALA A 79 -5.13 -6.02 -9.67
C ALA A 79 -6.20 -6.07 -10.76
N LYS A 80 -6.35 -7.24 -11.37
CA LYS A 80 -7.37 -7.45 -12.40
C LYS A 80 -8.06 -8.79 -12.18
N ALA A 81 -9.39 -8.79 -12.24
CA ALA A 81 -10.15 -10.03 -12.25
C ALA A 81 -10.15 -10.62 -13.64
N ILE A 82 -10.20 -11.94 -13.72
CA ILE A 82 -10.26 -12.66 -15.00
C ILE A 82 -11.62 -13.35 -15.06
N ASN A 83 -12.46 -12.95 -16.03
CA ASN A 83 -13.77 -13.54 -16.15
C ASN A 83 -13.72 -14.87 -16.94
N SER A 84 -14.88 -15.50 -17.11
CA SER A 84 -14.97 -16.80 -17.77
C SER A 84 -14.55 -16.75 -19.25
N LEU A 85 -14.54 -15.56 -19.84
CA LEU A 85 -14.11 -15.37 -21.23
C LEU A 85 -12.63 -15.05 -21.33
N GLY A 86 -11.90 -15.03 -20.20
CA GLY A 86 -10.49 -14.69 -20.18
C GLY A 86 -10.21 -13.20 -20.22
N MET A 87 -11.22 -12.36 -20.12
CA MET A 87 -11.05 -10.91 -20.13
C MET A 87 -10.58 -10.43 -18.78
N GLN A 88 -9.69 -9.42 -18.78
CA GLN A 88 -9.17 -8.82 -17.57
C GLN A 88 -9.97 -7.55 -17.24
N ILE A 89 -10.49 -7.49 -16.02
CA ILE A 89 -11.33 -6.38 -15.54
C ILE A 89 -10.57 -5.69 -14.40
N PRO A 90 -10.26 -4.38 -14.52
CA PRO A 90 -9.55 -3.68 -13.47
C PRO A 90 -10.32 -3.71 -12.15
N LEU A 91 -9.57 -3.89 -11.06
CA LEU A 91 -10.10 -3.90 -9.70
C LEU A 91 -9.49 -2.76 -8.92
N GLN A 92 -10.33 -2.12 -8.11
CA GLN A 92 -9.87 -1.19 -7.09
C GLN A 92 -9.93 -1.88 -5.75
N TYR A 93 -9.04 -1.47 -4.83
CA TYR A 93 -8.97 -2.11 -3.53
C TYR A 93 -8.45 -1.14 -2.50
N PHE A 94 -8.63 -1.51 -1.24
CA PHE A 94 -8.08 -0.72 -0.14
C PHE A 94 -7.60 -1.65 0.97
N CYS A 95 -6.75 -1.11 1.84
CA CYS A 95 -6.30 -1.79 3.04
C CYS A 95 -6.20 -0.77 4.16
N VAL A 96 -6.77 -1.10 5.32
CA VAL A 96 -6.63 -0.30 6.54
C VAL A 96 -5.71 -1.05 7.48
N PHE A 97 -4.66 -0.39 7.94
CA PHE A 97 -3.67 -1.04 8.81
C PHE A 97 -3.14 -0.05 9.85
N ASN A 98 -2.58 -0.60 10.91
CA ASN A 98 -1.90 0.19 11.95
C ASN A 98 -0.42 0.28 11.60
N ALA A 99 0.06 1.51 11.35
CA ALA A 99 1.44 1.71 10.93
C ALA A 99 2.45 1.50 12.07
N ASN A 100 2.02 1.55 13.32
CA ASN A 100 2.91 1.28 14.46
C ASN A 100 3.14 -0.19 14.69
N THR A 101 2.14 -1.03 14.44
CA THR A 101 2.21 -2.47 14.71
C THR A 101 2.30 -3.32 13.46
N GLY A 102 1.88 -2.79 12.30
CA GLY A 102 1.78 -3.55 11.08
C GLY A 102 0.52 -4.40 10.98
N GLU A 103 -0.39 -4.27 11.93
CA GLU A 103 -1.62 -5.06 11.94
C GLU A 103 -2.56 -4.60 10.82
N VAL A 104 -3.05 -5.54 10.03
CA VAL A 104 -4.07 -5.26 9.01
C VAL A 104 -5.44 -5.35 9.66
N ILE A 105 -6.19 -4.25 9.61
CA ILE A 105 -7.50 -4.16 10.23
C ILE A 105 -8.58 -4.59 9.24
N ALA A 106 -8.46 -4.16 7.97
CA ALA A 106 -9.41 -4.52 6.92
C ALA A 106 -8.73 -4.38 5.58
N ALA A 107 -9.10 -5.22 4.63
CA ALA A 107 -8.62 -5.11 3.26
C ALA A 107 -9.64 -5.78 2.35
N SER A 108 -9.93 -5.18 1.19
CA SER A 108 -10.96 -5.69 0.33
C SER A 108 -10.84 -5.10 -1.06
N PHE A 109 -11.32 -5.84 -2.04
CA PHE A 109 -11.57 -5.29 -3.38
C PHE A 109 -12.91 -4.56 -3.36
N GLU A 110 -12.96 -3.47 -4.12
CA GLU A 110 -14.20 -2.70 -4.27
C GLU A 110 -14.95 -3.06 -5.54
#